data_30dbd7f1740d452157ae16ee0e1c99ec
#
_entry.id   30dbd7f1740d452157ae16ee0e1c99ec
#
_cell.length_a   1.000
_cell.length_b   1.000
_cell.length_c   1.000
_cell.angle_alpha   90.00
_cell.angle_beta   90.00
_cell.angle_gamma   90.00
#
_symmetry.space_group_name_H-M   'P 1'
#
loop_
_entity.id
_entity.type
_entity.pdbx_description
1 polymer ?
#
loop_
_entity_poly.entity_id
_entity_poly.type
_entity_poly.pdbx_seq_one_letter_code
_entity_poly.pdbx_strand_id
1 'polypeptide(L)'
;MDRDDQLMTAFNYRAAEMCAKYKLILDLHGTHKPAGMNRTYPNVLNFEGVNGLEQMKWSPASVDQVKYDVMLPFTRQVSGPMDYTQGAMRNASKGNYYPCNSEPMSQGTRCRQLALYVVFESPFNMLCDTPSNYMREPESTGFIAEIPTVWDESIVLDGKMGEYIVTARRSGNVWYVGGITDWTARDIEVDCSFLGDKTYDATLFKDGANAHRAGRDYKWESVRVKNDSKLKIHLAPGGGFALKIK
;
A
#
# COMPACT_ATOMS: atom_id res chain seq x y z
N MET A 1 -18.52 -13.17 13.92
CA MET A 1 -17.72 -14.33 14.40
C MET A 1 -16.53 -13.76 15.13
N ASP A 2 -16.40 -14.11 16.41
CA ASP A 2 -15.27 -13.67 17.22
C ASP A 2 -13.98 -14.33 16.72
N ARG A 3 -12.94 -13.53 16.48
CA ARG A 3 -11.67 -13.99 15.93
C ARG A 3 -10.54 -13.97 16.94
N ASP A 4 -10.80 -13.35 18.10
CA ASP A 4 -9.83 -13.12 19.17
C ASP A 4 -10.13 -13.97 20.41
N ASP A 5 -11.11 -14.87 20.33
CA ASP A 5 -11.39 -15.80 21.42
C ASP A 5 -10.32 -16.89 21.55
N GLN A 6 -10.31 -17.57 22.68
CA GLN A 6 -9.32 -18.60 23.00
C GLN A 6 -9.36 -19.76 22.00
N LEU A 7 -10.54 -20.13 21.51
CA LEU A 7 -10.72 -21.24 20.58
C LEU A 7 -10.10 -20.93 19.21
N MET A 8 -10.38 -19.73 18.68
CA MET A 8 -9.84 -19.30 17.39
C MET A 8 -8.34 -19.02 17.45
N THR A 9 -7.87 -18.43 18.55
CA THR A 9 -6.43 -18.27 18.78
C THR A 9 -5.71 -19.62 18.80
N ALA A 10 -6.23 -20.60 19.54
CA ALA A 10 -5.68 -21.95 19.54
C ALA A 10 -5.73 -22.65 18.17
N PHE A 11 -6.78 -22.39 17.39
CA PHE A 11 -6.88 -22.88 16.01
C PHE A 11 -5.77 -22.27 15.13
N ASN A 12 -5.55 -20.97 15.18
CA ASN A 12 -4.49 -20.30 14.41
C ASN A 12 -3.10 -20.85 14.75
N TYR A 13 -2.80 -21.12 16.03
CA TYR A 13 -1.53 -21.75 16.43
C TYR A 13 -1.39 -23.15 15.86
N ARG A 14 -2.43 -23.99 15.94
CA ARG A 14 -2.41 -25.34 15.33
C ARG A 14 -2.25 -25.29 13.81
N ALA A 15 -2.88 -24.32 13.14
CA ALA A 15 -2.72 -24.11 11.69
C ALA A 15 -1.27 -23.73 11.35
N ALA A 16 -0.67 -22.81 12.10
CA ALA A 16 0.72 -22.40 11.93
C ALA A 16 1.70 -23.58 12.11
N GLU A 17 1.52 -24.37 13.15
CA GLU A 17 2.33 -25.58 13.43
C GLU A 17 2.18 -26.63 12.31
N MET A 18 0.94 -26.89 11.86
CA MET A 18 0.67 -27.83 10.77
C MET A 18 1.30 -27.36 9.47
N CYS A 19 1.15 -26.07 9.12
CA CYS A 19 1.80 -25.50 7.94
C CYS A 19 3.31 -25.61 7.99
N ALA A 20 3.92 -25.33 9.18
CA ALA A 20 5.36 -25.49 9.36
C ALA A 20 5.81 -26.93 9.11
N LYS A 21 5.08 -27.92 9.65
CA LYS A 21 5.36 -29.34 9.43
C LYS A 21 5.39 -29.74 7.95
N TYR A 22 4.52 -29.14 7.15
CA TYR A 22 4.43 -29.39 5.70
C TYR A 22 5.25 -28.38 4.88
N LYS A 23 6.08 -27.54 5.50
CA LYS A 23 6.91 -26.50 4.83
C LYS A 23 6.09 -25.51 4.01
N LEU A 24 4.92 -25.15 4.50
CA LEU A 24 4.04 -24.16 3.91
C LEU A 24 4.20 -22.82 4.62
N ILE A 25 4.20 -21.75 3.85
CA ILE A 25 4.02 -20.39 4.36
C ILE A 25 2.52 -20.14 4.59
N LEU A 26 2.20 -19.25 5.51
CA LEU A 26 0.84 -18.97 5.91
C LEU A 26 0.59 -17.47 5.94
N ASP A 27 -0.49 -17.05 5.28
CA ASP A 27 -1.12 -15.75 5.39
C ASP A 27 -2.50 -15.95 6.01
N LEU A 28 -2.77 -15.25 7.10
CA LEU A 28 -3.99 -15.41 7.89
C LEU A 28 -5.02 -14.35 7.54
N HIS A 29 -6.08 -14.75 6.84
CA HIS A 29 -7.24 -13.90 6.54
C HIS A 29 -8.40 -14.13 7.51
N GLY A 30 -9.22 -13.09 7.70
CA GLY A 30 -10.32 -13.10 8.63
C GLY A 30 -9.87 -13.34 10.08
N THR A 31 -8.73 -12.82 10.47
CA THR A 31 -8.09 -13.01 11.77
C THR A 31 -7.80 -11.67 12.47
N HIS A 32 -7.27 -11.76 13.67
CA HIS A 32 -6.75 -10.59 14.41
C HIS A 32 -5.42 -10.08 13.82
N LYS A 33 -5.01 -8.87 14.24
CA LYS A 33 -3.69 -8.32 13.94
C LYS A 33 -2.58 -9.20 14.56
N PRO A 34 -1.32 -9.11 14.10
CA PRO A 34 -0.19 -9.82 14.69
C PRO A 34 -0.09 -9.60 16.20
N ALA A 35 0.06 -10.69 16.96
CA ALA A 35 0.20 -10.69 18.42
C ALA A 35 1.43 -11.49 18.87
N GLY A 36 2.42 -11.70 17.98
CA GLY A 36 3.67 -12.39 18.28
C GLY A 36 3.75 -13.83 17.76
N MET A 37 2.69 -14.39 17.20
CA MET A 37 2.68 -15.74 16.62
C MET A 37 3.80 -15.96 15.60
N ASN A 38 4.04 -14.98 14.73
CA ASN A 38 5.09 -15.01 13.71
C ASN A 38 6.52 -15.05 14.26
N ARG A 39 6.72 -14.75 15.54
CA ARG A 39 8.02 -14.93 16.22
C ARG A 39 8.25 -16.39 16.61
N THR A 40 7.17 -17.10 16.95
CA THR A 40 7.23 -18.54 17.27
C THR A 40 7.19 -19.39 16.01
N TYR A 41 6.36 -18.99 15.04
CA TYR A 41 6.15 -19.68 13.78
C TYR A 41 6.51 -18.74 12.61
N PRO A 42 7.78 -18.68 12.20
CA PRO A 42 8.23 -17.75 11.15
C PRO A 42 7.69 -18.07 9.76
N ASN A 43 7.03 -19.20 9.58
CA ASN A 43 6.27 -19.52 8.38
C ASN A 43 4.93 -18.75 8.28
N VAL A 44 4.47 -18.10 9.35
CA VAL A 44 3.35 -17.14 9.32
C VAL A 44 3.91 -15.79 8.87
N LEU A 45 3.75 -15.48 7.60
CA LEU A 45 4.35 -14.28 7.00
C LEU A 45 3.47 -13.05 7.16
N ASN A 46 2.14 -13.22 7.09
CA ASN A 46 1.25 -12.09 7.03
C ASN A 46 -0.10 -12.35 7.70
N PHE A 47 -0.80 -11.26 7.96
CA PHE A 47 -2.11 -11.25 8.61
C PHE A 47 -2.98 -10.20 7.95
N GLU A 48 -4.22 -10.53 7.61
CA GLU A 48 -5.18 -9.51 7.23
C GLU A 48 -5.41 -8.56 8.42
N GLY A 49 -6.21 -8.95 9.39
CA GLY A 49 -6.50 -8.19 10.62
C GLY A 49 -6.76 -6.69 10.38
N VAL A 50 -7.36 -6.34 9.25
CA VAL A 50 -7.58 -4.99 8.75
C VAL A 50 -8.84 -4.96 7.89
N ASN A 51 -9.47 -3.81 7.73
CA ASN A 51 -10.51 -3.64 6.72
C ASN A 51 -9.86 -3.39 5.35
N GLY A 52 -9.43 -4.50 4.71
CA GLY A 52 -8.68 -4.48 3.46
C GLY A 52 -9.50 -4.01 2.25
N LEU A 53 -8.82 -3.82 1.12
CA LEU A 53 -9.43 -3.25 -0.07
C LEU A 53 -10.54 -4.13 -0.66
N GLU A 54 -10.53 -5.44 -0.43
CA GLU A 54 -11.60 -6.32 -0.90
C GLU A 54 -12.98 -5.96 -0.36
N GLN A 55 -13.04 -5.32 0.82
CA GLN A 55 -14.29 -4.86 1.43
C GLN A 55 -15.03 -3.83 0.57
N MET A 56 -14.32 -3.16 -0.35
CA MET A 56 -14.92 -2.18 -1.26
C MET A 56 -15.93 -2.79 -2.24
N LYS A 57 -15.96 -4.10 -2.40
CA LYS A 57 -16.95 -4.81 -3.23
C LYS A 57 -18.38 -4.64 -2.71
N TRP A 58 -18.54 -4.53 -1.38
CA TRP A 58 -19.84 -4.51 -0.68
C TRP A 58 -19.98 -3.43 0.38
N SER A 59 -18.94 -2.65 0.64
CA SER A 59 -19.01 -1.54 1.57
C SER A 59 -19.98 -0.47 1.08
N PRO A 60 -20.80 0.13 1.96
CA PRO A 60 -21.74 1.17 1.56
C PRO A 60 -21.03 2.35 0.90
N ALA A 61 -21.74 3.11 0.06
CA ALA A 61 -21.20 4.29 -0.61
C ALA A 61 -20.69 5.37 0.36
N SER A 62 -21.15 5.35 1.62
CA SER A 62 -20.72 6.26 2.69
C SER A 62 -19.39 5.89 3.33
N VAL A 63 -18.78 4.73 3.01
CA VAL A 63 -17.48 4.33 3.56
C VAL A 63 -16.40 5.34 3.12
N ASP A 64 -15.47 5.63 4.01
CA ASP A 64 -14.31 6.47 3.72
C ASP A 64 -13.02 5.66 3.88
N GLN A 65 -12.72 4.86 2.86
CA GLN A 65 -11.53 4.02 2.83
C GLN A 65 -10.26 4.87 2.72
N VAL A 66 -10.33 6.01 2.03
CA VAL A 66 -9.19 6.91 1.85
C VAL A 66 -8.71 7.47 3.20
N LYS A 67 -9.64 7.89 4.05
CA LYS A 67 -9.31 8.36 5.39
C LYS A 67 -8.85 7.21 6.30
N TYR A 68 -9.45 6.05 6.16
CA TYR A 68 -9.04 4.86 6.89
C TYR A 68 -7.58 4.48 6.57
N ASP A 69 -7.22 4.45 5.29
CA ASP A 69 -5.88 4.05 4.85
C ASP A 69 -4.76 4.94 5.40
N VAL A 70 -4.97 6.27 5.46
CA VAL A 70 -3.94 7.18 6.01
C VAL A 70 -3.76 7.06 7.52
N MET A 71 -4.66 6.34 8.20
CA MET A 71 -4.53 6.02 9.63
C MET A 71 -3.76 4.72 9.87
N LEU A 72 -3.82 3.76 8.95
CA LEU A 72 -3.27 2.42 9.14
C LEU A 72 -1.79 2.38 9.49
N PRO A 73 -0.90 3.17 8.88
CA PRO A 73 0.53 3.20 9.24
C PRO A 73 0.77 3.62 10.69
N PHE A 74 -0.10 4.45 11.26
CA PHE A 74 0.02 4.95 12.64
C PHE A 74 -0.70 4.07 13.67
N THR A 75 -1.52 3.12 13.23
CA THR A 75 -2.37 2.29 14.11
C THR A 75 -2.14 0.81 13.87
N ARG A 76 -2.78 0.23 12.86
CA ARG A 76 -2.75 -1.21 12.59
C ARG A 76 -1.33 -1.73 12.34
N GLN A 77 -0.54 -1.00 11.56
CA GLN A 77 0.78 -1.45 11.12
C GLN A 77 1.83 -1.41 12.24
N VAL A 78 1.57 -0.70 13.32
CA VAL A 78 2.40 -0.73 14.54
C VAL A 78 2.48 -2.16 15.13
N SER A 79 1.47 -3.00 14.89
CA SER A 79 1.46 -4.40 15.33
C SER A 79 2.23 -5.34 14.40
N GLY A 80 2.64 -4.89 13.22
CA GLY A 80 3.34 -5.69 12.21
C GLY A 80 2.67 -5.67 10.84
N PRO A 81 3.15 -6.50 9.90
CA PRO A 81 2.70 -6.50 8.52
C PRO A 81 1.21 -6.79 8.36
N MET A 82 0.65 -6.43 7.23
CA MET A 82 -0.75 -6.69 6.90
C MET A 82 -0.93 -7.03 5.43
N ASP A 83 -1.83 -7.98 5.13
CA ASP A 83 -2.33 -8.18 3.80
C ASP A 83 -3.57 -7.31 3.57
N TYR A 84 -3.33 -6.14 2.98
CA TYR A 84 -4.36 -5.15 2.71
C TYR A 84 -5.05 -5.37 1.36
N THR A 85 -4.45 -6.14 0.47
CA THR A 85 -4.93 -6.40 -0.90
C THR A 85 -5.02 -5.13 -1.76
N GLN A 86 -4.00 -4.29 -1.76
CA GLN A 86 -3.92 -3.08 -2.59
C GLN A 86 -3.67 -3.39 -4.07
N GLY A 87 -3.72 -2.36 -4.91
CA GLY A 87 -3.39 -2.45 -6.34
C GLY A 87 -4.57 -2.51 -7.28
N ALA A 88 -5.75 -2.02 -6.87
CA ALA A 88 -6.91 -1.95 -7.75
C ALA A 88 -6.63 -1.07 -8.99
N MET A 89 -7.01 -1.56 -10.18
CA MET A 89 -6.88 -0.84 -11.44
C MET A 89 -8.11 -0.01 -11.80
N ARG A 90 -9.22 -0.18 -11.08
CA ARG A 90 -10.39 0.71 -11.10
C ARG A 90 -10.33 1.66 -9.92
N ASN A 91 -10.20 2.95 -10.19
CA ASN A 91 -9.97 3.97 -9.17
C ASN A 91 -11.05 5.05 -9.27
N ALA A 92 -11.78 5.26 -8.19
CA ALA A 92 -12.91 6.18 -8.14
C ALA A 92 -12.61 7.41 -7.29
N SER A 93 -12.90 8.61 -7.82
CA SER A 93 -12.97 9.81 -7.00
C SER A 93 -14.14 9.69 -5.99
N LYS A 94 -14.15 10.55 -4.97
CA LYS A 94 -15.11 10.46 -3.85
C LYS A 94 -16.57 10.32 -4.28
N GLY A 95 -16.98 11.06 -5.29
CA GLY A 95 -18.36 11.06 -5.79
C GLY A 95 -18.69 9.96 -6.80
N ASN A 96 -17.70 9.20 -7.26
CA ASN A 96 -17.86 8.20 -8.32
C ASN A 96 -17.77 6.76 -7.78
N TYR A 97 -17.46 6.58 -6.51
CA TYR A 97 -17.44 5.26 -5.90
C TYR A 97 -18.85 4.75 -5.62
N TYR A 98 -19.08 3.50 -5.98
CA TYR A 98 -20.21 2.69 -5.54
C TYR A 98 -19.77 1.23 -5.38
N PRO A 99 -20.36 0.48 -4.44
CA PRO A 99 -20.02 -0.93 -4.27
C PRO A 99 -20.47 -1.74 -5.49
N CYS A 100 -19.55 -2.55 -6.02
CA CYS A 100 -19.83 -3.42 -7.15
C CYS A 100 -19.04 -4.70 -7.03
N ASN A 101 -19.73 -5.82 -6.93
CA ASN A 101 -19.10 -7.12 -6.68
C ASN A 101 -18.41 -7.68 -7.94
N SER A 102 -19.03 -7.47 -9.12
CA SER A 102 -18.50 -7.97 -10.40
C SER A 102 -17.34 -7.14 -10.96
N GLU A 103 -17.30 -5.86 -10.62
CA GLU A 103 -16.29 -4.91 -11.09
C GLU A 103 -15.84 -3.97 -9.97
N PRO A 104 -15.18 -4.50 -8.95
CA PRO A 104 -14.84 -3.72 -7.76
C PRO A 104 -13.89 -2.57 -8.10
N MET A 105 -14.01 -1.48 -7.34
CA MET A 105 -13.17 -0.30 -7.48
C MET A 105 -12.65 0.17 -6.14
N SER A 106 -11.45 0.78 -6.14
CA SER A 106 -10.94 1.50 -4.98
C SER A 106 -11.45 2.93 -4.93
N GLN A 107 -11.50 3.51 -3.76
CA GLN A 107 -11.55 4.96 -3.60
C GLN A 107 -10.16 5.58 -3.74
N GLY A 108 -10.08 6.82 -4.25
CA GLY A 108 -8.84 7.54 -4.48
C GLY A 108 -8.23 7.30 -5.86
N THR A 109 -6.97 7.65 -6.02
CA THR A 109 -6.30 7.65 -7.33
C THR A 109 -5.52 6.36 -7.61
N ARG A 110 -5.09 6.19 -8.88
CA ARG A 110 -4.16 5.14 -9.30
C ARG A 110 -2.83 5.26 -8.56
N CYS A 111 -2.28 6.46 -8.47
CA CYS A 111 -1.01 6.68 -7.81
C CYS A 111 -1.07 6.37 -6.32
N ARG A 112 -2.23 6.58 -5.67
CA ARG A 112 -2.47 6.10 -4.33
C ARG A 112 -2.29 4.58 -4.25
N GLN A 113 -2.90 3.81 -5.15
CA GLN A 113 -2.79 2.35 -5.14
C GLN A 113 -1.35 1.87 -5.32
N LEU A 114 -0.57 2.54 -6.17
CA LEU A 114 0.86 2.25 -6.33
C LEU A 114 1.65 2.61 -5.07
N ALA A 115 1.36 3.75 -4.45
CA ALA A 115 2.01 4.19 -3.22
C ALA A 115 1.78 3.24 -2.03
N LEU A 116 0.61 2.60 -1.95
CA LEU A 116 0.28 1.68 -0.86
C LEU A 116 1.23 0.48 -0.78
N TYR A 117 1.84 0.04 -1.89
CA TYR A 117 2.87 -0.99 -1.87
C TYR A 117 4.17 -0.56 -1.17
N VAL A 118 4.40 0.74 -1.06
CA VAL A 118 5.57 1.30 -0.36
C VAL A 118 5.19 1.72 1.06
N VAL A 119 4.02 2.33 1.23
CA VAL A 119 3.54 2.82 2.53
C VAL A 119 3.21 1.67 3.47
N PHE A 120 2.54 0.64 2.98
CA PHE A 120 2.20 -0.54 3.78
C PHE A 120 3.31 -1.59 3.73
N GLU A 121 3.57 -2.22 4.86
CA GLU A 121 4.49 -3.34 4.95
C GLU A 121 3.72 -4.65 4.81
N SER A 122 4.13 -5.44 3.82
CA SER A 122 3.54 -6.74 3.57
C SER A 122 4.59 -7.65 2.90
N PRO A 123 5.15 -8.63 3.63
CA PRO A 123 6.14 -9.56 3.07
C PRO A 123 5.51 -10.57 2.11
N PHE A 124 4.19 -10.68 2.13
CA PHE A 124 3.41 -11.53 1.23
C PHE A 124 2.08 -10.84 0.91
N ASN A 125 1.96 -10.34 -0.29
CA ASN A 125 0.86 -9.46 -0.71
C ASN A 125 -0.03 -10.15 -1.74
N MET A 126 -1.32 -10.17 -1.49
CA MET A 126 -2.31 -10.61 -2.48
C MET A 126 -2.66 -9.46 -3.42
N LEU A 127 -2.60 -9.69 -4.73
CA LEU A 127 -3.07 -8.73 -5.73
C LEU A 127 -4.59 -8.71 -5.76
N CYS A 128 -5.20 -7.52 -5.66
CA CYS A 128 -6.66 -7.41 -5.51
C CYS A 128 -7.45 -7.45 -6.81
N ASP A 129 -6.81 -7.24 -7.95
CA ASP A 129 -7.50 -7.13 -9.24
C ASP A 129 -7.31 -8.37 -10.11
N THR A 130 -8.04 -8.43 -11.24
CA THR A 130 -7.96 -9.56 -12.16
C THR A 130 -6.71 -9.49 -13.04
N PRO A 131 -6.15 -10.62 -13.48
CA PRO A 131 -5.03 -10.62 -14.43
C PRO A 131 -5.32 -9.79 -15.69
N SER A 132 -6.55 -9.83 -16.20
CA SER A 132 -6.95 -9.05 -17.39
C SER A 132 -6.85 -7.55 -17.17
N ASN A 133 -7.17 -7.04 -15.97
CA ASN A 133 -7.05 -5.62 -15.64
C ASN A 133 -5.59 -5.22 -15.52
N TYR A 134 -4.76 -6.04 -14.88
CA TYR A 134 -3.31 -5.80 -14.83
C TYR A 134 -2.66 -5.78 -16.22
N MET A 135 -3.05 -6.68 -17.11
CA MET A 135 -2.54 -6.73 -18.48
C MET A 135 -2.93 -5.51 -19.32
N ARG A 136 -4.05 -4.85 -19.01
CA ARG A 136 -4.47 -3.60 -19.68
C ARG A 136 -3.74 -2.35 -19.19
N GLU A 137 -3.04 -2.45 -18.06
CA GLU A 137 -2.36 -1.35 -17.38
C GLU A 137 -0.87 -1.67 -17.18
N PRO A 138 -0.11 -1.89 -18.27
CA PRO A 138 1.24 -2.45 -18.20
C PRO A 138 2.23 -1.57 -17.45
N GLU A 139 2.08 -0.26 -17.47
CA GLU A 139 2.96 0.68 -16.75
C GLU A 139 2.81 0.53 -15.24
N SER A 140 1.57 0.59 -14.76
CA SER A 140 1.25 0.41 -13.34
C SER A 140 1.62 -0.99 -12.84
N THR A 141 1.32 -2.01 -13.64
CA THR A 141 1.63 -3.41 -13.32
C THR A 141 3.13 -3.66 -13.32
N GLY A 142 3.87 -3.09 -14.27
CA GLY A 142 5.33 -3.15 -14.31
C GLY A 142 5.96 -2.55 -13.06
N PHE A 143 5.44 -1.43 -12.58
CA PHE A 143 5.90 -0.84 -11.31
C PHE A 143 5.63 -1.77 -10.13
N ILE A 144 4.42 -2.33 -10.01
CA ILE A 144 4.07 -3.26 -8.93
C ILE A 144 4.97 -4.49 -8.95
N ALA A 145 5.23 -5.07 -10.13
CA ALA A 145 6.06 -6.27 -10.29
C ALA A 145 7.52 -6.08 -9.87
N GLU A 146 8.00 -4.84 -9.85
CA GLU A 146 9.37 -4.51 -9.45
C GLU A 146 9.51 -4.18 -7.95
N ILE A 147 8.40 -4.02 -7.22
CA ILE A 147 8.46 -3.69 -5.79
C ILE A 147 8.84 -4.94 -4.99
N PRO A 148 9.87 -4.87 -4.14
CA PRO A 148 10.25 -5.96 -3.28
C PRO A 148 9.25 -6.15 -2.14
N THR A 149 9.17 -7.36 -1.61
CA THR A 149 8.32 -7.69 -0.45
C THR A 149 9.07 -7.61 0.88
N VAL A 150 10.40 -7.52 0.84
CA VAL A 150 11.28 -7.39 2.01
C VAL A 150 12.15 -6.17 1.84
N TRP A 151 12.30 -5.42 2.91
CA TRP A 151 13.00 -4.14 2.92
C TRP A 151 14.21 -4.18 3.85
N ASP A 152 15.33 -3.62 3.39
CA ASP A 152 16.54 -3.47 4.21
C ASP A 152 16.44 -2.26 5.16
N GLU A 153 15.69 -1.24 4.72
CA GLU A 153 15.54 0.00 5.46
C GLU A 153 14.18 0.63 5.21
N SER A 154 13.60 1.27 6.23
CA SER A 154 12.33 2.00 6.15
C SER A 154 12.43 3.29 6.94
N ILE A 155 12.06 4.40 6.31
CA ILE A 155 12.11 5.76 6.87
C ILE A 155 10.76 6.43 6.64
N VAL A 156 10.15 6.98 7.67
CA VAL A 156 9.02 7.90 7.53
C VAL A 156 9.60 9.29 7.29
N LEU A 157 9.39 9.82 6.08
CA LEU A 157 9.91 11.13 5.69
C LEU A 157 9.04 12.27 6.23
N ASP A 158 7.74 12.10 6.19
CA ASP A 158 6.77 13.07 6.69
C ASP A 158 5.42 12.39 6.94
N GLY A 159 4.58 12.95 7.80
CA GLY A 159 3.23 12.44 8.01
C GLY A 159 2.48 13.08 9.14
N LYS A 160 1.16 13.06 9.00
CA LYS A 160 0.22 13.48 10.02
C LYS A 160 -0.94 12.50 10.07
N MET A 161 -1.13 11.83 11.20
CA MET A 161 -2.15 10.83 11.39
C MET A 161 -3.53 11.31 10.93
N GLY A 162 -4.17 10.51 10.08
CA GLY A 162 -5.50 10.79 9.50
C GLY A 162 -5.51 11.83 8.38
N GLU A 163 -4.35 12.37 7.98
CA GLU A 163 -4.23 13.34 6.91
C GLU A 163 -3.35 12.83 5.75
N TYR A 164 -2.09 12.48 6.03
CA TYR A 164 -1.16 12.00 4.99
C TYR A 164 0.04 11.27 5.61
N ILE A 165 0.77 10.56 4.76
CA ILE A 165 2.06 9.97 5.12
C ILE A 165 2.94 9.85 3.87
N VAL A 166 4.25 9.99 4.06
CA VAL A 166 5.30 9.74 3.06
C VAL A 166 6.34 8.81 3.67
N THR A 167 6.57 7.69 3.02
CA THR A 167 7.52 6.66 3.48
C THR A 167 8.53 6.37 2.38
N ALA A 168 9.81 6.28 2.75
CA ALA A 168 10.88 5.78 1.90
C ALA A 168 11.34 4.40 2.39
N ARG A 169 11.55 3.47 1.47
CA ARG A 169 12.04 2.11 1.76
C ARG A 169 13.12 1.71 0.79
N ARG A 170 14.12 0.98 1.26
CA ARG A 170 15.24 0.50 0.46
C ARG A 170 15.29 -1.02 0.40
N SER A 171 15.61 -1.52 -0.80
CA SER A 171 16.00 -2.91 -0.99
C SER A 171 17.20 -2.95 -1.92
N GLY A 172 18.31 -3.50 -1.44
CA GLY A 172 19.61 -3.42 -2.11
C GLY A 172 20.02 -1.95 -2.33
N ASN A 173 20.23 -1.58 -3.57
CA ASN A 173 20.63 -0.23 -3.98
C ASN A 173 19.46 0.63 -4.49
N VAL A 174 18.23 0.13 -4.43
CA VAL A 174 17.04 0.80 -4.96
C VAL A 174 16.20 1.33 -3.81
N TRP A 175 15.85 2.62 -3.89
CA TRP A 175 14.89 3.25 -3.00
C TRP A 175 13.52 3.36 -3.66
N TYR A 176 12.50 3.19 -2.84
CA TYR A 176 11.09 3.42 -3.20
C TYR A 176 10.51 4.42 -2.23
N VAL A 177 9.82 5.44 -2.75
CA VAL A 177 9.12 6.42 -1.92
C VAL A 177 7.64 6.40 -2.30
N GLY A 178 6.78 6.25 -1.31
CA GLY A 178 5.33 6.31 -1.48
C GLY A 178 4.72 7.38 -0.59
N GLY A 179 3.79 8.15 -1.14
CA GLY A 179 3.04 9.12 -0.38
C GLY A 179 1.55 9.04 -0.69
N ILE A 180 0.71 9.16 0.33
CA ILE A 180 -0.76 9.15 0.23
C ILE A 180 -1.34 10.28 1.06
N THR A 181 -2.49 10.83 0.63
CA THR A 181 -3.25 11.85 1.35
C THR A 181 -4.70 11.44 1.58
N ASP A 182 -5.37 12.09 2.52
CA ASP A 182 -6.82 12.01 2.68
C ASP A 182 -7.55 12.69 1.50
N TRP A 183 -8.83 13.05 1.65
CA TRP A 183 -9.57 13.76 0.59
C TRP A 183 -9.18 15.24 0.44
N THR A 184 -8.14 15.70 1.14
CA THR A 184 -7.58 17.04 0.97
C THR A 184 -6.42 16.98 -0.02
N ALA A 185 -6.49 17.76 -1.09
CA ALA A 185 -5.35 17.92 -1.99
C ALA A 185 -4.16 18.53 -1.26
N ARG A 186 -2.94 18.06 -1.54
CA ARG A 186 -1.71 18.50 -0.86
C ARG A 186 -0.56 18.64 -1.84
N ASP A 187 0.29 19.63 -1.57
CA ASP A 187 1.61 19.70 -2.16
C ASP A 187 2.61 19.18 -1.15
N ILE A 188 3.28 18.08 -1.49
CA ILE A 188 4.29 17.43 -0.65
C ILE A 188 5.67 17.78 -1.19
N GLU A 189 6.60 18.11 -0.31
CA GLU A 189 8.02 18.23 -0.62
C GLU A 189 8.75 16.97 -0.11
N VAL A 190 9.27 16.17 -1.02
CA VAL A 190 10.10 15.00 -0.69
C VAL A 190 11.54 15.46 -0.60
N ASP A 191 12.09 15.49 0.61
CA ASP A 191 13.50 15.74 0.85
C ASP A 191 14.30 14.45 0.60
N CYS A 192 15.22 14.48 -0.34
CA CYS A 192 16.02 13.33 -0.75
C CYS A 192 17.32 13.16 0.05
N SER A 193 17.46 13.78 1.21
CA SER A 193 18.67 13.74 2.06
C SER A 193 19.06 12.33 2.55
N PHE A 194 18.16 11.36 2.44
CA PHE A 194 18.44 9.95 2.72
C PHE A 194 19.28 9.25 1.63
N LEU A 195 19.48 9.90 0.47
CA LEU A 195 20.30 9.36 -0.63
C LEU A 195 21.79 9.63 -0.39
N GLY A 196 22.64 8.83 -1.02
CA GLY A 196 24.09 9.07 -1.05
C GLY A 196 24.49 10.21 -2.02
N ASP A 197 25.78 10.52 -2.09
CA ASP A 197 26.34 11.68 -2.79
C ASP A 197 26.38 11.57 -4.33
N LYS A 198 25.74 10.59 -4.94
CA LYS A 198 25.66 10.44 -6.40
C LYS A 198 24.37 10.99 -6.97
N THR A 199 24.33 11.11 -8.30
CA THR A 199 23.07 11.35 -9.01
C THR A 199 22.38 10.02 -9.29
N TYR A 200 21.10 9.96 -9.05
CA TYR A 200 20.25 8.79 -9.26
C TYR A 200 19.23 9.07 -10.36
N ASP A 201 18.98 8.08 -11.19
CA ASP A 201 17.82 8.09 -12.08
C ASP A 201 16.60 7.58 -11.32
N ALA A 202 15.47 8.26 -11.51
CA ALA A 202 14.25 7.91 -10.82
C ALA A 202 13.04 7.94 -11.75
N THR A 203 12.06 7.05 -11.47
CA THR A 203 10.76 7.02 -12.14
C THR A 203 9.70 7.45 -11.14
N LEU A 204 8.98 8.52 -11.45
CA LEU A 204 7.93 9.09 -10.63
C LEU A 204 6.57 8.85 -11.26
N PHE A 205 5.67 8.18 -10.52
CA PHE A 205 4.24 8.13 -10.78
C PHE A 205 3.54 9.15 -9.88
N LYS A 206 2.80 10.06 -10.47
CA LYS A 206 2.07 11.11 -9.74
C LYS A 206 0.68 11.32 -10.31
N ASP A 207 -0.22 11.84 -9.52
CA ASP A 207 -1.57 12.18 -9.93
C ASP A 207 -1.55 13.13 -11.13
N GLY A 208 -2.40 12.84 -12.11
CA GLY A 208 -2.60 13.68 -13.28
C GLY A 208 -3.45 14.92 -12.98
N ALA A 209 -3.49 15.85 -13.91
CA ALA A 209 -4.22 17.11 -13.75
C ALA A 209 -5.73 16.93 -13.48
N ASN A 210 -6.31 15.82 -13.92
CA ASN A 210 -7.73 15.50 -13.74
C ASN A 210 -7.98 14.40 -12.69
N ALA A 211 -6.99 13.99 -11.91
CA ALA A 211 -7.11 12.89 -10.95
C ALA A 211 -8.21 13.12 -9.91
N HIS A 212 -8.53 14.36 -9.57
CA HIS A 212 -9.63 14.74 -8.69
C HIS A 212 -11.03 14.38 -9.26
N ARG A 213 -11.13 14.16 -10.54
CA ARG A 213 -12.37 13.78 -11.26
C ARG A 213 -12.31 12.37 -11.84
N ALA A 214 -11.14 11.94 -12.26
CA ALA A 214 -10.88 10.65 -12.88
C ALA A 214 -9.69 9.98 -12.14
N GLY A 215 -9.98 9.13 -11.16
CA GLY A 215 -8.94 8.52 -10.29
C GLY A 215 -7.86 7.73 -11.05
N ARG A 216 -8.12 7.37 -12.31
CA ARG A 216 -7.14 6.70 -13.18
C ARG A 216 -6.23 7.66 -13.94
N ASP A 217 -6.44 9.00 -13.83
CA ASP A 217 -5.58 9.98 -14.48
C ASP A 217 -4.27 10.10 -13.69
N TYR A 218 -3.20 9.66 -14.29
CA TYR A 218 -1.86 9.74 -13.73
C TYR A 218 -0.84 10.12 -14.81
N LYS A 219 0.30 10.56 -14.35
CA LYS A 219 1.48 10.81 -15.17
C LYS A 219 2.68 10.08 -14.57
N TRP A 220 3.47 9.47 -15.42
CA TRP A 220 4.79 9.00 -15.01
C TRP A 220 5.88 9.73 -15.79
N GLU A 221 7.00 9.98 -15.15
CA GLU A 221 8.12 10.70 -15.73
C GLU A 221 9.45 10.24 -15.14
N SER A 222 10.51 10.35 -15.95
CA SER A 222 11.86 10.14 -15.47
C SER A 222 12.40 11.45 -14.92
N VAL A 223 12.99 11.39 -13.73
CA VAL A 223 13.60 12.53 -13.05
C VAL A 223 14.98 12.13 -12.54
N ARG A 224 15.88 13.11 -12.38
CA ARG A 224 17.16 12.90 -11.72
C ARG A 224 17.14 13.52 -10.34
N VAL A 225 17.65 12.80 -9.36
CA VAL A 225 17.67 13.23 -7.96
C VAL A 225 19.06 13.02 -7.36
N LYS A 226 19.38 13.85 -6.36
CA LYS A 226 20.56 13.76 -5.51
C LYS A 226 20.10 13.90 -4.06
N ASN A 227 21.03 13.77 -3.12
CA ASN A 227 20.77 13.97 -1.69
C ASN A 227 20.31 15.40 -1.32
N ASP A 228 20.61 16.41 -2.14
CA ASP A 228 20.16 17.80 -1.96
C ASP A 228 18.85 18.13 -2.69
N SER A 229 18.28 17.17 -3.41
CA SER A 229 17.07 17.40 -4.18
C SER A 229 15.83 17.47 -3.28
N LYS A 230 14.92 18.38 -3.64
CA LYS A 230 13.60 18.54 -3.04
C LYS A 230 12.55 18.46 -4.13
N LEU A 231 11.82 17.34 -4.14
CA LEU A 231 10.78 17.12 -5.15
C LEU A 231 9.44 17.63 -4.64
N LYS A 232 8.86 18.59 -5.36
CA LYS A 232 7.49 19.06 -5.09
C LYS A 232 6.49 18.24 -5.91
N ILE A 233 5.60 17.55 -5.24
CA ILE A 233 4.63 16.65 -5.84
C ILE A 233 3.24 17.03 -5.36
N HIS A 234 2.34 17.31 -6.31
CA HIS A 234 0.93 17.56 -6.03
C HIS A 234 0.16 16.24 -5.93
N LEU A 235 -0.60 16.06 -4.85
CA LEU A 235 -1.53 14.97 -4.64
C LEU A 235 -2.95 15.49 -4.77
N ALA A 236 -3.74 14.87 -5.62
CA ALA A 236 -5.18 15.14 -5.73
C ALA A 236 -5.93 14.68 -4.46
N PRO A 237 -7.20 15.06 -4.25
CA PRO A 237 -8.03 14.50 -3.18
C PRO A 237 -8.07 12.97 -3.24
N GLY A 238 -7.70 12.29 -2.16
CA GLY A 238 -7.56 10.84 -2.14
C GLY A 238 -6.39 10.33 -2.98
N GLY A 239 -5.44 11.20 -3.25
CA GLY A 239 -4.34 10.95 -4.16
C GLY A 239 -3.08 10.34 -3.53
N GLY A 240 -2.07 10.23 -4.38
CA GLY A 240 -0.77 9.73 -3.97
C GLY A 240 0.30 9.87 -5.04
N PHE A 241 1.49 9.42 -4.72
CA PHE A 241 2.60 9.26 -5.65
C PHE A 241 3.45 8.05 -5.28
N ALA A 242 4.12 7.50 -6.27
CA ALA A 242 5.10 6.45 -6.08
C ALA A 242 6.37 6.78 -6.87
N LEU A 243 7.51 6.66 -6.23
CA LEU A 243 8.81 6.99 -6.80
C LEU A 243 9.77 5.82 -6.61
N LYS A 244 10.48 5.44 -7.68
CA LYS A 244 11.55 4.44 -7.66
C LYS A 244 12.85 5.11 -8.06
N ILE A 245 13.91 4.96 -7.25
CA ILE A 245 15.21 5.61 -7.40
C ILE A 245 16.29 4.52 -7.53
N LYS A 246 17.09 4.59 -8.61
CA LYS A 246 18.14 3.60 -8.93
C LYS A 246 19.55 4.18 -8.98
#